data_2332ef9d00db680f82f8d0e20d3936e2
#
_entry.id   2332ef9d00db680f82f8d0e20d3936e2
#
_cell.length_a   1.000
_cell.length_b   1.000
_cell.length_c   1.000
_cell.angle_alpha   90.00
_cell.angle_beta   90.00
_cell.angle_gamma   90.00
#
_symmetry.space_group_name_H-M   'P 1'
#
loop_
_entity.id
_entity.type
_entity.pdbx_description
1 polymer ?
#
loop_
_entity_poly.entity_id
_entity_poly.type
_entity_poly.pdbx_seq_one_letter_code
_entity_poly.pdbx_strand_id
1 'polypeptide(L)'
;YEQQLQLRLLDCLDLHYYPQASGASLSPAGNAATQALRLRSTRSLWDPTYADESWIAGTEGGPAVRLIPRMRDWVTANYPGTKLALTEYNWGALDHLNGALAQADVLGIFGREGLDLATLWAPPTATEPGAFAFRMYRNYDGSGGKFGESGLQATSTDQDQLAIYAAQRAGDFALTLMIINKSSNELTSQVNLAGFNPASSGQVYRYSAANLNAIVRQADQVSGPAGFTATFPAASITLIVLPPGSPPERGYLPLILKGQ
;
A
#
# COMPACT_ATOMS: atom_id res chain seq x y z
N TYR A 1 29.92 -20.47 -8.44
CA TYR A 1 30.72 -19.27 -8.12
C TYR A 1 30.58 -18.90 -6.64
N GLU A 2 29.37 -18.71 -6.09
CA GLU A 2 29.15 -18.34 -4.69
C GLU A 2 29.76 -19.38 -3.73
N GLN A 3 29.52 -20.67 -3.95
CA GLN A 3 30.08 -21.75 -3.14
C GLN A 3 31.61 -21.83 -3.22
N GLN A 4 32.18 -21.48 -4.38
CA GLN A 4 33.64 -21.49 -4.58
C GLN A 4 34.31 -20.24 -3.99
N LEU A 5 33.67 -19.09 -4.09
CA LEU A 5 34.23 -17.80 -3.68
C LEU A 5 33.83 -17.38 -2.27
N GLN A 6 32.84 -18.08 -1.67
CA GLN A 6 32.22 -17.72 -0.39
C GLN A 6 31.72 -16.26 -0.40
N LEU A 7 31.30 -15.77 -1.58
CA LEU A 7 30.87 -14.40 -1.81
C LEU A 7 29.51 -14.39 -2.46
N ARG A 8 28.55 -13.67 -1.86
CA ARG A 8 27.24 -13.41 -2.46
C ARG A 8 27.41 -12.47 -3.65
N LEU A 9 26.90 -12.87 -4.82
CA LEU A 9 27.08 -12.13 -6.07
C LEU A 9 25.85 -11.29 -6.44
N LEU A 10 24.66 -11.63 -5.92
CA LEU A 10 23.42 -10.97 -6.26
C LEU A 10 22.63 -10.63 -4.99
N ASP A 11 22.49 -9.34 -4.70
CA ASP A 11 21.76 -8.84 -3.54
C ASP A 11 20.30 -8.58 -3.82
N CYS A 12 19.96 -8.23 -5.06
CA CYS A 12 18.61 -7.82 -5.44
C CYS A 12 18.23 -8.36 -6.83
N LEU A 13 17.02 -8.88 -6.96
CA LEU A 13 16.34 -9.12 -8.23
C LEU A 13 15.51 -7.89 -8.56
N ASP A 14 15.84 -7.23 -9.65
CA ASP A 14 15.18 -6.01 -10.11
C ASP A 14 14.44 -6.23 -11.42
N LEU A 15 13.24 -5.68 -11.51
CA LEU A 15 12.44 -5.59 -12.73
C LEU A 15 11.87 -4.19 -12.91
N HIS A 16 11.50 -3.87 -14.15
CA HIS A 16 10.66 -2.73 -14.49
C HIS A 16 9.24 -3.20 -14.77
N TYR A 17 8.24 -2.48 -14.29
CA TYR A 17 6.85 -2.83 -14.55
C TYR A 17 5.95 -1.60 -14.78
N TYR A 18 5.27 -1.63 -15.90
CA TYR A 18 4.22 -0.68 -16.26
C TYR A 18 2.97 -1.45 -16.67
N PRO A 19 1.77 -1.10 -16.22
CA PRO A 19 0.56 -1.75 -16.70
C PRO A 19 0.45 -1.56 -18.22
N GLN A 20 0.38 -2.67 -18.96
CA GLN A 20 0.36 -2.66 -20.41
C GLN A 20 -1.04 -2.55 -21.00
N ALA A 21 -2.08 -2.61 -20.17
CA ALA A 21 -3.45 -2.39 -20.60
C ALA A 21 -3.62 -0.97 -21.17
N SER A 22 -4.38 -0.86 -22.26
CA SER A 22 -4.45 0.36 -23.07
C SER A 22 -4.78 1.62 -22.27
N GLY A 23 -3.86 2.57 -22.26
CA GLY A 23 -3.99 3.87 -21.58
C GLY A 23 -3.75 3.85 -20.06
N ALA A 24 -3.58 2.68 -19.44
CA ALA A 24 -3.49 2.58 -17.97
C ALA A 24 -2.26 3.28 -17.40
N SER A 25 -1.11 3.21 -18.06
CA SER A 25 0.16 3.84 -17.63
C SER A 25 0.43 5.22 -18.23
N LEU A 26 -0.47 5.73 -19.06
CA LEU A 26 -0.26 7.02 -19.74
C LEU A 26 -0.53 8.21 -18.81
N SER A 27 0.16 9.34 -19.08
CA SER A 27 -0.02 10.59 -18.34
C SER A 27 -1.46 11.11 -18.34
N PRO A 28 -2.22 11.12 -19.47
CA PRO A 28 -3.61 11.52 -19.41
C PRO A 28 -4.46 10.57 -18.57
N ALA A 29 -5.36 11.12 -17.77
CA ALA A 29 -6.30 10.32 -16.97
C ALA A 29 -7.17 9.39 -17.83
N GLY A 30 -7.51 9.84 -19.02
CA GLY A 30 -8.40 9.10 -19.94
C GLY A 30 -9.86 9.20 -19.55
N ASN A 31 -10.70 8.43 -20.25
CA ASN A 31 -12.13 8.33 -19.96
C ASN A 31 -12.40 7.42 -18.72
N ALA A 32 -13.67 7.29 -18.35
CA ALA A 32 -14.06 6.48 -17.19
C ALA A 32 -13.60 5.01 -17.29
N ALA A 33 -13.62 4.42 -18.49
CA ALA A 33 -13.16 3.04 -18.70
C ALA A 33 -11.64 2.92 -18.46
N THR A 34 -10.85 3.86 -18.99
CA THR A 34 -9.38 3.92 -18.76
C THR A 34 -9.08 4.13 -17.28
N GLN A 35 -9.80 5.01 -16.60
CA GLN A 35 -9.62 5.27 -15.18
C GLN A 35 -9.94 4.04 -14.33
N ALA A 36 -11.04 3.33 -14.63
CA ALA A 36 -11.37 2.08 -13.96
C ALA A 36 -10.33 0.98 -14.24
N LEU A 37 -9.85 0.88 -15.48
CA LEU A 37 -8.79 -0.06 -15.87
C LEU A 37 -7.49 0.21 -15.10
N ARG A 38 -7.07 1.48 -14.98
CA ARG A 38 -5.89 1.86 -14.21
C ARG A 38 -5.99 1.38 -12.76
N LEU A 39 -7.13 1.58 -12.11
CA LEU A 39 -7.32 1.21 -10.71
C LEU A 39 -7.32 -0.31 -10.49
N ARG A 40 -7.96 -1.10 -11.37
CA ARG A 40 -7.97 -2.55 -11.19
C ARG A 40 -6.69 -3.24 -11.67
N SER A 41 -5.91 -2.63 -12.58
CA SER A 41 -4.65 -3.19 -13.07
C SER A 41 -3.56 -3.26 -11.99
N THR A 42 -3.71 -2.57 -10.86
CA THR A 42 -2.83 -2.73 -9.69
C THR A 42 -2.81 -4.16 -9.17
N ARG A 43 -3.85 -4.94 -9.44
CA ARG A 43 -3.93 -6.37 -9.11
C ARG A 43 -2.86 -7.21 -9.81
N SER A 44 -2.36 -6.79 -10.95
CA SER A 44 -1.25 -7.48 -11.63
C SER A 44 0.01 -7.58 -10.78
N LEU A 45 0.16 -6.72 -9.76
CA LEU A 45 1.28 -6.79 -8.84
C LEU A 45 1.23 -8.00 -7.89
N TRP A 46 0.03 -8.53 -7.60
CA TRP A 46 -0.12 -9.50 -6.50
C TRP A 46 -1.16 -10.61 -6.71
N ASP A 47 -2.26 -10.34 -7.41
CA ASP A 47 -3.45 -11.19 -7.37
C ASP A 47 -3.36 -12.37 -8.36
N PRO A 48 -3.37 -13.61 -7.86
CA PRO A 48 -3.33 -14.80 -8.73
C PRO A 48 -4.63 -15.03 -9.50
N THR A 49 -5.71 -14.34 -9.14
CA THR A 49 -7.03 -14.48 -9.80
C THR A 49 -7.29 -13.42 -10.86
N TYR A 50 -6.46 -12.37 -10.91
CA TYR A 50 -6.60 -11.30 -11.89
C TYR A 50 -5.90 -11.66 -13.21
N ALA A 51 -6.69 -11.85 -14.27
CA ALA A 51 -6.16 -11.94 -15.62
C ALA A 51 -5.79 -10.54 -16.12
N ASP A 52 -4.52 -10.34 -16.47
CA ASP A 52 -4.06 -9.05 -17.01
C ASP A 52 -4.80 -8.70 -18.31
N GLU A 53 -5.24 -7.46 -18.43
CA GLU A 53 -6.06 -7.00 -19.57
C GLU A 53 -5.22 -6.43 -20.71
N SER A 54 -4.02 -7.00 -20.91
CA SER A 54 -3.07 -6.63 -21.95
C SER A 54 -2.51 -7.86 -22.68
N TRP A 55 -1.58 -7.61 -23.60
CA TRP A 55 -0.87 -8.66 -24.32
C TRP A 55 -0.09 -9.63 -23.39
N ILE A 56 0.25 -9.19 -22.18
CA ILE A 56 0.99 -10.01 -21.21
C ILE A 56 0.19 -11.26 -20.83
N ALA A 57 -1.14 -11.20 -20.77
CA ALA A 57 -1.98 -12.36 -20.45
C ALA A 57 -1.82 -13.54 -21.42
N GLY A 58 -1.38 -13.28 -22.65
CA GLY A 58 -1.12 -14.29 -23.65
C GLY A 58 0.30 -14.87 -23.67
N THR A 59 1.17 -14.44 -22.75
CA THR A 59 2.55 -14.91 -22.70
C THR A 59 2.71 -16.19 -21.87
N GLU A 60 3.87 -16.83 -21.95
CA GLU A 60 4.20 -17.97 -21.11
C GLU A 60 4.09 -17.61 -19.61
N GLY A 61 3.45 -18.47 -18.84
CA GLY A 61 3.21 -18.24 -17.41
C GLY A 61 1.77 -17.91 -17.06
N GLY A 62 0.88 -17.87 -18.06
CA GLY A 62 -0.57 -17.72 -17.89
C GLY A 62 -1.04 -16.28 -17.70
N PRO A 63 -2.37 -16.07 -17.61
CA PRO A 63 -2.97 -14.74 -17.66
C PRO A 63 -2.74 -13.90 -16.41
N ALA A 64 -2.45 -14.52 -15.26
CA ALA A 64 -2.20 -13.80 -14.01
C ALA A 64 -0.72 -13.46 -13.87
N VAL A 65 -0.39 -12.16 -13.93
CA VAL A 65 0.99 -11.68 -13.78
C VAL A 65 1.50 -11.94 -12.35
N ARG A 66 0.74 -11.59 -11.33
CA ARG A 66 1.09 -11.68 -9.88
C ARG A 66 2.57 -11.39 -9.63
N LEU A 67 3.03 -10.24 -10.09
CA LEU A 67 4.44 -9.91 -10.27
C LEU A 67 5.31 -10.15 -9.04
N ILE A 68 4.97 -9.54 -7.90
CA ILE A 68 5.80 -9.60 -6.69
C ILE A 68 5.84 -11.02 -6.11
N PRO A 69 4.72 -11.74 -5.93
CA PRO A 69 4.77 -13.16 -5.55
C PRO A 69 5.57 -14.02 -6.53
N ARG A 70 5.48 -13.80 -7.84
CA ARG A 70 6.25 -14.54 -8.85
C ARG A 70 7.75 -14.28 -8.72
N MET A 71 8.17 -13.02 -8.52
CA MET A 71 9.57 -12.69 -8.25
C MET A 71 10.07 -13.39 -6.99
N ARG A 72 9.25 -13.45 -5.95
CA ARG A 72 9.59 -14.17 -4.72
C ARG A 72 9.74 -15.67 -4.95
N ASP A 73 8.86 -16.28 -5.74
CA ASP A 73 8.97 -17.69 -6.12
C ASP A 73 10.31 -17.95 -6.84
N TRP A 74 10.68 -17.10 -7.78
CA TRP A 74 11.97 -17.22 -8.50
C TRP A 74 13.18 -17.09 -7.57
N VAL A 75 13.17 -16.12 -6.69
CA VAL A 75 14.23 -15.93 -5.68
C VAL A 75 14.32 -17.15 -4.76
N THR A 76 13.18 -17.60 -4.24
CA THR A 76 13.13 -18.75 -3.33
C THR A 76 13.67 -20.01 -3.97
N ALA A 77 13.33 -20.23 -5.25
CA ALA A 77 13.75 -21.43 -5.98
C ALA A 77 15.21 -21.40 -6.44
N ASN A 78 15.76 -20.22 -6.77
CA ASN A 78 17.05 -20.15 -7.46
C ASN A 78 18.16 -19.47 -6.65
N TYR A 79 17.84 -18.45 -5.84
CA TYR A 79 18.85 -17.69 -5.06
C TYR A 79 18.25 -17.12 -3.77
N PRO A 80 17.95 -17.96 -2.77
CA PRO A 80 17.28 -17.55 -1.54
C PRO A 80 17.98 -16.41 -0.82
N GLY A 81 17.18 -15.49 -0.23
CA GLY A 81 17.68 -14.32 0.48
C GLY A 81 17.99 -13.11 -0.41
N THR A 82 17.78 -13.19 -1.72
CA THR A 82 17.84 -12.05 -2.63
C THR A 82 16.64 -11.13 -2.40
N LYS A 83 16.88 -9.84 -2.32
CA LYS A 83 15.85 -8.81 -2.19
C LYS A 83 15.11 -8.60 -3.51
N LEU A 84 13.92 -7.98 -3.43
CA LEU A 84 13.09 -7.68 -4.58
C LEU A 84 13.02 -6.17 -4.82
N ALA A 85 13.21 -5.74 -6.07
CA ALA A 85 13.11 -4.34 -6.47
C ALA A 85 12.25 -4.16 -7.72
N LEU A 86 11.60 -3.00 -7.80
CA LEU A 86 11.00 -2.45 -9.02
C LEU A 86 11.59 -1.05 -9.22
N THR A 87 12.70 -0.96 -9.97
CA THR A 87 13.41 0.32 -10.15
C THR A 87 12.83 1.22 -11.23
N GLU A 88 11.84 0.73 -11.96
CA GLU A 88 10.95 1.57 -12.76
C GLU A 88 9.51 1.06 -12.67
N TYR A 89 8.60 1.92 -12.27
CA TYR A 89 7.16 1.69 -12.37
C TYR A 89 6.41 3.01 -12.55
N ASN A 90 5.25 2.98 -13.19
CA ASN A 90 4.32 4.11 -13.21
C ASN A 90 2.91 3.64 -13.63
N TRP A 91 1.89 4.03 -12.86
CA TRP A 91 0.46 3.79 -13.19
C TRP A 91 -0.18 4.98 -13.89
N GLY A 92 0.59 6.02 -14.26
CA GLY A 92 0.13 7.17 -15.03
C GLY A 92 -0.79 8.15 -14.28
N ALA A 93 -1.23 9.18 -14.98
CA ALA A 93 -2.19 10.20 -14.52
C ALA A 93 -1.85 10.81 -13.14
N LEU A 94 -0.58 11.03 -12.85
CA LEU A 94 -0.14 11.54 -11.54
C LEU A 94 -0.58 12.98 -11.26
N ASP A 95 -0.99 13.73 -12.29
CA ASP A 95 -1.62 15.04 -12.24
C ASP A 95 -3.13 14.99 -11.96
N HIS A 96 -3.70 13.78 -11.83
CA HIS A 96 -5.14 13.55 -11.63
C HIS A 96 -5.40 12.67 -10.39
N LEU A 97 -6.55 12.85 -9.73
CA LEU A 97 -6.94 12.06 -8.56
C LEU A 97 -6.93 10.55 -8.82
N ASN A 98 -7.33 10.11 -10.01
CA ASN A 98 -7.30 8.69 -10.38
C ASN A 98 -5.90 8.09 -10.33
N GLY A 99 -4.88 8.82 -10.80
CA GLY A 99 -3.48 8.40 -10.66
C GLY A 99 -3.00 8.41 -9.21
N ALA A 100 -3.46 9.36 -8.39
CA ALA A 100 -3.16 9.37 -6.97
C ALA A 100 -3.75 8.15 -6.24
N LEU A 101 -4.99 7.74 -6.58
CA LEU A 101 -5.61 6.52 -6.03
C LEU A 101 -4.81 5.27 -6.42
N ALA A 102 -4.44 5.15 -7.70
CA ALA A 102 -3.60 4.05 -8.18
C ALA A 102 -2.24 4.03 -7.48
N GLN A 103 -1.58 5.18 -7.35
CA GLN A 103 -0.29 5.29 -6.67
C GLN A 103 -0.38 4.93 -5.19
N ALA A 104 -1.43 5.36 -4.48
CA ALA A 104 -1.63 4.99 -3.09
C ALA A 104 -1.86 3.49 -2.92
N ASP A 105 -2.62 2.86 -3.82
CA ASP A 105 -2.87 1.43 -3.84
C ASP A 105 -1.57 0.65 -4.10
N VAL A 106 -0.79 1.07 -5.09
CA VAL A 106 0.53 0.48 -5.42
C VAL A 106 1.48 0.53 -4.21
N LEU A 107 1.57 1.66 -3.52
CA LEU A 107 2.41 1.79 -2.32
C LEU A 107 1.96 0.84 -1.20
N GLY A 108 0.64 0.69 -1.01
CA GLY A 108 0.07 -0.27 -0.07
C GLY A 108 0.38 -1.72 -0.44
N ILE A 109 0.28 -2.06 -1.73
CA ILE A 109 0.64 -3.38 -2.27
C ILE A 109 2.13 -3.67 -2.05
N PHE A 110 3.01 -2.72 -2.33
CA PHE A 110 4.46 -2.89 -2.12
C PHE A 110 4.77 -3.24 -0.66
N GLY A 111 4.16 -2.52 0.29
CA GLY A 111 4.32 -2.82 1.72
C GLY A 111 3.74 -4.18 2.11
N ARG A 112 2.53 -4.51 1.66
CA ARG A 112 1.88 -5.80 1.94
C ARG A 112 2.64 -6.99 1.37
N GLU A 113 3.09 -6.86 0.12
CA GLU A 113 3.84 -7.92 -0.56
C GLU A 113 5.32 -7.96 -0.17
N GLY A 114 5.80 -7.01 0.64
CA GLY A 114 7.19 -6.97 1.12
C GLY A 114 8.21 -6.77 0.00
N LEU A 115 7.93 -5.82 -0.90
CA LEU A 115 8.91 -5.34 -1.88
C LEU A 115 9.96 -4.48 -1.14
N ASP A 116 11.24 -4.76 -1.36
CA ASP A 116 12.32 -4.09 -0.62
C ASP A 116 12.62 -2.68 -1.15
N LEU A 117 12.50 -2.47 -2.46
CA LEU A 117 12.81 -1.20 -3.12
C LEU A 117 11.86 -0.95 -4.30
N ALA A 118 11.44 0.30 -4.45
CA ALA A 118 10.76 0.75 -5.67
C ALA A 118 11.14 2.19 -6.01
N THR A 119 11.31 2.51 -7.30
CA THR A 119 11.52 3.87 -7.78
C THR A 119 10.49 4.21 -8.86
N LEU A 120 9.76 5.30 -8.63
CA LEU A 120 8.76 5.79 -9.56
C LEU A 120 9.43 6.47 -10.76
N TRP A 121 9.10 6.05 -11.96
CA TRP A 121 9.50 6.75 -13.18
C TRP A 121 8.67 8.01 -13.38
N ALA A 122 9.34 9.14 -13.63
CA ALA A 122 8.72 10.46 -13.77
C ALA A 122 7.86 10.84 -12.53
N PRO A 123 8.50 11.28 -11.44
CA PRO A 123 7.80 11.64 -10.21
C PRO A 123 6.87 12.84 -10.44
N PRO A 124 5.73 12.92 -9.71
CA PRO A 124 4.85 14.07 -9.76
C PRO A 124 5.52 15.31 -9.18
N THR A 125 5.10 16.48 -9.64
CA THR A 125 5.45 17.75 -8.98
C THR A 125 4.80 17.81 -7.59
N ALA A 126 5.32 18.72 -6.75
CA ALA A 126 4.87 18.80 -5.35
C ALA A 126 3.36 19.10 -5.16
N THR A 127 2.72 19.70 -6.15
CA THR A 127 1.30 20.09 -6.10
C THR A 127 0.37 19.13 -6.81
N GLU A 128 0.90 18.15 -7.52
CA GLU A 128 0.08 17.16 -8.23
C GLU A 128 -0.51 16.11 -7.29
N PRO A 129 -1.68 15.56 -7.62
CA PRO A 129 -2.36 14.53 -6.84
C PRO A 129 -1.49 13.32 -6.48
N GLY A 130 -0.64 12.85 -7.39
CA GLY A 130 0.29 11.75 -7.15
C GLY A 130 1.25 12.01 -5.97
N ALA A 131 1.67 13.27 -5.76
CA ALA A 131 2.53 13.62 -4.63
C ALA A 131 1.80 13.48 -3.28
N PHE A 132 0.48 13.71 -3.26
CA PHE A 132 -0.32 13.52 -2.05
C PHE A 132 -0.49 12.04 -1.70
N ALA A 133 -0.47 11.12 -2.67
CA ALA A 133 -0.43 9.69 -2.39
C ALA A 133 0.81 9.33 -1.56
N PHE A 134 2.01 9.82 -1.92
CA PHE A 134 3.22 9.63 -1.11
C PHE A 134 3.12 10.31 0.26
N ARG A 135 2.56 11.52 0.33
CA ARG A 135 2.39 12.23 1.61
C ARG A 135 1.47 11.51 2.56
N MET A 136 0.41 10.85 2.07
CA MET A 136 -0.47 10.02 2.91
C MET A 136 0.32 8.94 3.67
N TYR A 137 1.41 8.41 3.10
CA TYR A 137 2.27 7.44 3.76
C TYR A 137 3.42 8.07 4.57
N ARG A 138 3.90 9.27 4.19
CA ARG A 138 5.18 9.78 4.70
C ARG A 138 5.12 11.14 5.40
N ASN A 139 4.03 11.89 5.27
CA ASN A 139 3.85 13.23 5.83
C ASN A 139 2.39 13.67 5.77
N TYR A 140 1.47 12.84 6.28
CA TYR A 140 0.04 13.06 6.14
C TYR A 140 -0.49 14.29 6.91
N ASP A 141 0.22 14.73 7.95
CA ASP A 141 -0.14 15.85 8.82
C ASP A 141 0.66 17.14 8.55
N GLY A 142 1.58 17.10 7.57
CA GLY A 142 2.49 18.21 7.29
C GLY A 142 3.64 18.37 8.29
N SER A 143 3.72 17.52 9.32
CA SER A 143 4.71 17.55 10.40
C SER A 143 5.57 16.29 10.47
N GLY A 144 5.56 15.49 9.41
CA GLY A 144 6.35 14.26 9.31
C GLY A 144 5.64 13.01 9.86
N GLY A 145 4.34 13.08 10.12
CA GLY A 145 3.53 11.91 10.48
C GLY A 145 3.56 10.84 9.40
N LYS A 146 3.78 9.57 9.81
CA LYS A 146 4.02 8.46 8.90
C LYS A 146 3.03 7.32 9.10
N PHE A 147 2.78 6.58 8.02
CA PHE A 147 2.24 5.23 8.09
C PHE A 147 3.22 4.32 8.84
N GLY A 148 2.74 3.24 9.47
CA GLY A 148 3.58 2.37 10.28
C GLY A 148 4.65 1.63 9.48
N GLU A 149 5.71 1.23 10.17
CA GLU A 149 6.84 0.49 9.60
C GLU A 149 6.64 -1.03 9.62
N SER A 150 5.82 -1.54 10.53
CA SER A 150 5.56 -2.97 10.66
C SER A 150 4.23 -3.31 10.00
N GLY A 151 4.29 -3.91 8.80
CA GLY A 151 3.10 -4.33 8.06
C GLY A 151 2.26 -5.36 8.83
N LEU A 152 0.96 -5.17 8.82
CA LEU A 152 -0.01 -6.07 9.43
C LEU A 152 -0.97 -6.64 8.37
N GLN A 153 -1.49 -7.82 8.63
CA GLN A 153 -2.49 -8.41 7.75
C GLN A 153 -3.77 -7.57 7.75
N ALA A 154 -4.20 -7.16 6.58
CA ALA A 154 -5.46 -6.47 6.35
C ALA A 154 -6.13 -7.05 5.09
N THR A 155 -7.42 -7.29 5.15
CA THR A 155 -8.21 -7.85 4.06
C THR A 155 -9.47 -7.03 3.85
N SER A 156 -9.87 -6.87 2.59
CA SER A 156 -11.16 -6.33 2.19
C SER A 156 -11.95 -7.41 1.48
N THR A 157 -13.26 -7.40 1.64
CA THR A 157 -14.17 -8.27 0.88
C THR A 157 -14.22 -7.90 -0.60
N ASP A 158 -13.86 -6.66 -0.94
CA ASP A 158 -13.75 -6.16 -2.30
C ASP A 158 -12.58 -5.17 -2.41
N GLN A 159 -11.39 -5.71 -2.65
CA GLN A 159 -10.16 -4.94 -2.80
C GLN A 159 -10.15 -4.05 -4.07
N ASP A 160 -11.01 -4.34 -5.05
CA ASP A 160 -11.14 -3.53 -6.25
C ASP A 160 -11.87 -2.22 -6.00
N GLN A 161 -12.81 -2.22 -5.06
CA GLN A 161 -13.58 -1.03 -4.73
C GLN A 161 -13.05 -0.32 -3.48
N LEU A 162 -12.75 -1.07 -2.43
CA LEU A 162 -12.29 -0.52 -1.16
C LEU A 162 -11.04 -1.28 -0.70
N ALA A 163 -9.87 -0.79 -1.08
CA ALA A 163 -8.60 -1.37 -0.66
C ALA A 163 -8.24 -0.95 0.77
N ILE A 164 -7.63 -1.88 1.53
CA ILE A 164 -7.15 -1.61 2.89
C ILE A 164 -5.73 -2.14 3.08
N TYR A 165 -4.90 -1.33 3.74
CA TYR A 165 -3.56 -1.67 4.18
C TYR A 165 -3.39 -1.27 5.63
N ALA A 166 -2.69 -2.08 6.41
CA ALA A 166 -2.47 -1.84 7.84
C ALA A 166 -1.00 -1.96 8.20
N ALA A 167 -0.56 -1.12 9.13
CA ALA A 167 0.76 -1.22 9.73
C ALA A 167 0.77 -0.64 11.15
N GLN A 168 1.69 -1.11 11.98
CA GLN A 168 1.93 -0.56 13.30
C GLN A 168 3.17 0.32 13.30
N ARG A 169 3.09 1.46 13.95
CA ARG A 169 4.25 2.35 14.16
C ARG A 169 5.12 1.84 15.30
N ALA A 170 6.44 1.87 15.10
CA ALA A 170 7.38 1.42 16.12
C ALA A 170 7.51 2.38 17.31
N GLY A 171 7.30 3.69 17.08
CA GLY A 171 7.55 4.73 18.09
C GLY A 171 6.47 4.85 19.16
N ASP A 172 5.20 4.71 18.79
CA ASP A 172 4.05 4.91 19.69
C ASP A 172 3.04 3.75 19.64
N PHE A 173 3.36 2.69 18.89
CA PHE A 173 2.53 1.49 18.70
C PHE A 173 1.15 1.76 18.10
N ALA A 174 0.92 2.94 17.54
CA ALA A 174 -0.33 3.23 16.88
C ALA A 174 -0.55 2.34 15.67
N LEU A 175 -1.76 1.85 15.52
CA LEU A 175 -2.22 1.16 14.32
C LEU A 175 -2.60 2.21 13.27
N THR A 176 -2.05 2.08 12.08
CA THR A 176 -2.37 2.92 10.93
C THR A 176 -3.10 2.10 9.88
N LEU A 177 -4.25 2.60 9.42
CA LEU A 177 -5.07 1.98 8.40
C LEU A 177 -5.16 2.93 7.20
N MET A 178 -4.64 2.51 6.06
CA MET A 178 -4.80 3.21 4.79
C MET A 178 -5.95 2.56 4.02
N ILE A 179 -7.03 3.31 3.82
CA ILE A 179 -8.23 2.85 3.12
C ILE A 179 -8.40 3.69 1.85
N ILE A 180 -8.52 3.02 0.71
CA ILE A 180 -8.61 3.65 -0.60
C ILE A 180 -9.93 3.24 -1.24
N ASN A 181 -10.87 4.17 -1.30
CA ASN A 181 -12.10 3.99 -2.06
C ASN A 181 -11.81 4.32 -3.53
N LYS A 182 -11.74 3.28 -4.34
CA LYS A 182 -11.48 3.34 -5.79
C LYS A 182 -12.75 3.48 -6.62
N SER A 183 -13.93 3.39 -5.97
CA SER A 183 -15.22 3.47 -6.64
C SER A 183 -15.70 4.91 -6.83
N SER A 184 -16.70 5.09 -7.69
CA SER A 184 -17.41 6.35 -7.90
C SER A 184 -18.50 6.63 -6.87
N ASN A 185 -18.68 5.74 -5.88
CA ASN A 185 -19.69 5.85 -4.85
C ASN A 185 -19.07 6.00 -3.46
N GLU A 186 -19.77 6.65 -2.57
CA GLU A 186 -19.48 6.57 -1.15
C GLU A 186 -19.71 5.14 -0.65
N LEU A 187 -18.80 4.61 0.15
CA LEU A 187 -18.87 3.26 0.70
C LEU A 187 -18.83 3.30 2.22
N THR A 188 -19.77 2.64 2.87
CA THR A 188 -19.74 2.41 4.32
C THR A 188 -19.32 0.97 4.59
N SER A 189 -18.35 0.79 5.47
CA SER A 189 -17.81 -0.52 5.81
C SER A 189 -17.58 -0.67 7.31
N GLN A 190 -17.80 -1.89 7.80
CA GLN A 190 -17.35 -2.31 9.12
C GLN A 190 -15.86 -2.66 9.03
N VAL A 191 -15.05 -2.00 9.85
CA VAL A 191 -13.63 -2.32 10.06
C VAL A 191 -13.52 -3.14 11.33
N ASN A 192 -13.20 -4.41 11.21
CA ASN A 192 -13.00 -5.31 12.34
C ASN A 192 -11.51 -5.32 12.75
N LEU A 193 -11.25 -5.21 14.04
CA LEU A 193 -9.91 -5.27 14.59
C LEU A 193 -9.71 -6.61 15.33
N ALA A 194 -8.57 -7.25 15.09
CA ALA A 194 -8.18 -8.46 15.79
C ALA A 194 -6.76 -8.28 16.36
N GLY A 195 -6.57 -8.60 17.63
CA GLY A 195 -5.25 -8.52 18.28
C GLY A 195 -4.75 -7.09 18.56
N PHE A 196 -5.61 -6.08 18.41
CA PHE A 196 -5.29 -4.70 18.75
C PHE A 196 -6.45 -4.09 19.55
N ASN A 197 -6.11 -3.48 20.69
CA ASN A 197 -7.07 -2.74 21.51
C ASN A 197 -6.83 -1.24 21.34
N PRO A 198 -7.65 -0.53 20.55
CA PRO A 198 -7.47 0.89 20.29
C PRO A 198 -7.90 1.76 21.48
N ALA A 199 -7.41 2.99 21.53
CA ALA A 199 -8.06 4.05 22.29
C ALA A 199 -9.50 4.29 21.79
N SER A 200 -10.30 5.01 22.54
CA SER A 200 -11.72 5.26 22.21
C SER A 200 -11.93 6.04 20.90
N SER A 201 -10.89 6.69 20.39
CA SER A 201 -10.93 7.41 19.12
C SER A 201 -9.56 7.44 18.44
N GLY A 202 -9.56 7.62 17.12
CA GLY A 202 -8.38 7.76 16.27
C GLY A 202 -8.48 8.95 15.33
N GLN A 203 -7.33 9.47 14.94
CA GLN A 203 -7.24 10.58 14.01
C GLN A 203 -7.53 10.12 12.58
N VAL A 204 -8.21 10.96 11.80
CA VAL A 204 -8.54 10.68 10.40
C VAL A 204 -8.00 11.79 9.50
N TYR A 205 -7.29 11.39 8.45
CA TYR A 205 -6.77 12.26 7.40
C TYR A 205 -7.29 11.79 6.06
N ARG A 206 -7.68 12.72 5.19
CA ARG A 206 -8.29 12.38 3.90
C ARG A 206 -7.74 13.22 2.76
N TYR A 207 -7.49 12.55 1.63
CA TYR A 207 -7.26 13.18 0.35
C TYR A 207 -8.34 12.73 -0.64
N SER A 208 -9.02 13.68 -1.28
CA SER A 208 -10.14 13.41 -2.19
C SER A 208 -10.45 14.61 -3.09
N ALA A 209 -11.42 14.47 -3.99
CA ALA A 209 -11.89 15.55 -4.85
C ALA A 209 -12.42 16.78 -4.10
N ALA A 210 -12.77 16.66 -2.82
CA ALA A 210 -13.20 17.80 -2.00
C ALA A 210 -12.10 18.84 -1.81
N ASN A 211 -10.83 18.43 -1.82
CA ASN A 211 -9.67 19.32 -1.83
C ASN A 211 -8.46 18.61 -2.43
N LEU A 212 -8.11 18.94 -3.67
CA LEU A 212 -6.96 18.36 -4.36
C LEU A 212 -5.62 19.02 -3.97
N ASN A 213 -5.65 20.10 -3.19
CA ASN A 213 -4.45 20.85 -2.81
C ASN A 213 -3.96 20.53 -1.39
N ALA A 214 -4.68 19.71 -0.63
CA ALA A 214 -4.31 19.38 0.74
C ALA A 214 -4.86 18.02 1.20
N ILE A 215 -4.12 17.37 2.09
CA ILE A 215 -4.65 16.31 2.96
C ILE A 215 -5.42 17.00 4.08
N VAL A 216 -6.69 16.66 4.24
CA VAL A 216 -7.59 17.34 5.18
C VAL A 216 -7.79 16.47 6.42
N ARG A 217 -7.51 17.06 7.60
CA ARG A 217 -7.86 16.46 8.89
C ARG A 217 -9.38 16.42 9.03
N GLN A 218 -9.93 15.22 9.31
CA GLN A 218 -11.36 15.00 9.53
C GLN A 218 -11.66 14.91 11.03
N ALA A 219 -12.95 14.85 11.41
CA ALA A 219 -13.35 14.47 12.76
C ALA A 219 -12.77 13.10 13.14
N ASP A 220 -12.50 12.91 14.42
CA ASP A 220 -11.96 11.65 14.93
C ASP A 220 -12.93 10.50 14.70
N GLN A 221 -12.39 9.34 14.36
CA GLN A 221 -13.13 8.10 14.28
C GLN A 221 -13.26 7.49 15.68
N VAL A 222 -14.48 7.36 16.16
CA VAL A 222 -14.75 6.59 17.38
C VAL A 222 -14.46 5.12 17.10
N SER A 223 -13.75 4.47 18.01
CA SER A 223 -13.32 3.08 17.89
C SER A 223 -13.50 2.33 19.19
N GLY A 224 -13.58 1.00 19.07
CA GLY A 224 -13.65 0.09 20.19
C GLY A 224 -12.86 -1.20 19.91
N PRO A 225 -12.76 -2.13 20.90
CA PRO A 225 -11.96 -3.35 20.76
C PRO A 225 -12.35 -4.24 19.57
N ALA A 226 -13.64 -4.23 19.19
CA ALA A 226 -14.14 -4.99 18.04
C ALA A 226 -13.95 -4.26 16.69
N GLY A 227 -13.57 -2.98 16.72
CA GLY A 227 -13.47 -2.13 15.53
C GLY A 227 -14.50 -1.01 15.51
N PHE A 228 -14.89 -0.59 14.29
CA PHE A 228 -15.78 0.55 14.05
C PHE A 228 -16.42 0.47 12.67
N THR A 229 -17.50 1.21 12.49
CA THR A 229 -18.08 1.48 11.16
C THR A 229 -17.61 2.84 10.68
N ALA A 230 -17.19 2.94 9.43
CA ALA A 230 -16.76 4.20 8.82
C ALA A 230 -17.27 4.32 7.37
N THR A 231 -17.40 5.58 6.95
CA THR A 231 -17.84 5.95 5.60
C THR A 231 -16.69 6.62 4.84
N PHE A 232 -16.44 6.13 3.65
CA PHE A 232 -15.35 6.55 2.77
C PHE A 232 -15.95 7.18 1.51
N PRO A 233 -15.78 8.49 1.30
CA PRO A 233 -16.29 9.15 0.10
C PRO A 233 -15.77 8.51 -1.19
N ALA A 234 -16.52 8.69 -2.28
CA ALA A 234 -16.07 8.28 -3.60
C ALA A 234 -14.67 8.80 -3.92
N ALA A 235 -13.87 8.01 -4.60
CA ALA A 235 -12.53 8.37 -5.05
C ALA A 235 -11.70 9.07 -3.96
N SER A 236 -11.44 8.38 -2.84
CA SER A 236 -10.74 8.96 -1.70
C SER A 236 -9.64 8.05 -1.14
N ILE A 237 -8.62 8.68 -0.57
CA ILE A 237 -7.58 8.04 0.23
C ILE A 237 -7.78 8.51 1.67
N THR A 238 -8.04 7.58 2.59
CA THR A 238 -8.29 7.88 4.00
C THR A 238 -7.26 7.14 4.85
N LEU A 239 -6.54 7.87 5.69
CA LEU A 239 -5.69 7.32 6.73
C LEU A 239 -6.37 7.47 8.08
N ILE A 240 -6.48 6.37 8.82
CA ILE A 240 -6.93 6.35 10.21
C ILE A 240 -5.75 5.95 11.09
N VAL A 241 -5.47 6.74 12.11
CA VAL A 241 -4.40 6.50 13.08
C VAL A 241 -5.04 6.22 14.42
N LEU A 242 -4.97 4.98 14.87
CA LEU A 242 -5.56 4.51 16.13
C LEU A 242 -4.45 4.33 17.17
N PRO A 243 -4.36 5.18 18.18
CA PRO A 243 -3.47 4.94 19.31
C PRO A 243 -3.88 3.66 20.06
N PRO A 244 -2.95 2.96 20.73
CA PRO A 244 -3.32 1.87 21.64
C PRO A 244 -4.11 2.40 22.84
N GLY A 245 -5.11 1.67 23.29
CA GLY A 245 -5.97 2.03 24.44
C GLY A 245 -5.27 1.97 25.79
N SER A 246 -4.22 1.15 25.88
CA SER A 246 -3.26 1.13 26.98
C SER A 246 -1.86 1.03 26.38
N PRO A 247 -0.87 1.70 26.98
CA PRO A 247 0.51 1.48 26.55
C PRO A 247 0.80 -0.03 26.60
N PRO A 248 1.53 -0.58 25.60
CA PRO A 248 1.98 -1.96 25.71
C PRO A 248 2.78 -2.10 27.01
N GLU A 249 2.43 -3.07 27.84
CA GLU A 249 3.24 -3.36 29.01
C GLU A 249 4.65 -3.64 28.53
N ARG A 250 5.61 -2.81 28.94
CA ARG A 250 7.03 -3.11 28.74
C ARG A 250 7.32 -4.33 29.60
N GLY A 251 7.24 -5.49 28.99
CA GLY A 251 7.73 -6.69 29.63
C GLY A 251 9.24 -6.52 29.89
N TYR A 252 9.58 -6.14 31.10
CA TYR A 252 10.94 -6.33 31.59
C TYR A 252 11.14 -7.84 31.66
N LEU A 253 11.79 -8.41 30.66
CA LEU A 253 12.41 -9.73 30.84
C LEU A 253 13.44 -9.57 31.95
N PRO A 254 13.28 -10.21 33.12
CA PRO A 254 14.32 -10.16 34.14
C PRO A 254 15.58 -10.76 33.53
N LEU A 255 16.64 -9.98 33.47
CA LEU A 255 17.97 -10.45 33.09
C LEU A 255 18.44 -11.40 34.23
N ILE A 256 18.21 -12.70 34.08
CA ILE A 256 18.76 -13.69 35.01
C ILE A 256 20.24 -13.83 34.65
N LEU A 257 21.09 -13.08 35.35
CA LEU A 257 22.50 -13.35 35.38
C LEU A 257 22.68 -14.66 36.17
N LYS A 258 22.97 -15.78 35.50
CA LYS A 258 23.52 -16.96 36.15
C LYS A 258 24.96 -16.61 36.53
N GLY A 259 25.17 -16.35 37.81
CA GLY A 259 26.51 -16.34 38.41
C GLY A 259 27.19 -17.69 38.16
N GLN A 260 28.51 -17.63 37.93
CA GLN A 260 29.41 -18.78 37.84
C GLN A 260 29.43 -19.55 39.15
#